data_4bbb77e4c6cc56fd1b2c1cb38867e707
#
_entry.id   4bbb77e4c6cc56fd1b2c1cb38867e707
#
_cell.length_a   1.000
_cell.length_b   1.000
_cell.length_c   1.000
_cell.angle_alpha   90.00
_cell.angle_beta   90.00
_cell.angle_gamma   90.00
#
_symmetry.space_group_name_H-M   'P 1'
#
loop_
_entity.id
_entity.type
_entity.pdbx_description
1 polymer ?
#
loop_
_entity_poly.entity_id
_entity_poly.type
_entity_poly.pdbx_seq_one_letter_code
_entity_poly.pdbx_strand_id
1 'polypeptide(L)'
;MEMHVFSIIVDGEAWLCTNPEAYALKSRKGFSNKNAEDEVVRETGLIGGGWWWTEATKYIHPYLNELSINEALTHDNYFIRLLAVLDSRIGKRRLRPLLDNIDNEPEWFRKWIRLRCEAEGLCGKVENVSVEQIEESKIENQ
;
A
#
# COMPACT_ATOMS: atom_id res chain seq x y z
N MET A 1 -14.07 15.10 -21.98
CA MET A 1 -12.79 15.42 -21.46
C MET A 1 -12.23 14.27 -20.68
N GLU A 2 -10.98 13.94 -20.92
CA GLU A 2 -10.38 12.86 -20.26
C GLU A 2 -9.74 13.29 -18.99
N MET A 3 -9.89 12.52 -17.95
CA MET A 3 -9.23 12.82 -16.72
C MET A 3 -7.94 12.04 -16.69
N HIS A 4 -6.89 12.71 -16.30
CA HIS A 4 -5.62 12.02 -16.19
C HIS A 4 -5.58 11.40 -14.81
N VAL A 5 -5.42 10.12 -14.76
CA VAL A 5 -5.36 9.42 -13.50
C VAL A 5 -3.98 8.82 -13.33
N PHE A 6 -3.58 8.68 -12.09
CA PHE A 6 -2.33 8.02 -11.76
C PHE A 6 -2.77 6.66 -11.27
N SER A 7 -2.14 5.61 -11.74
CA SER A 7 -2.45 4.30 -11.23
C SER A 7 -1.22 3.40 -11.24
N ILE A 8 -1.21 2.43 -10.36
CA ILE A 8 -0.18 1.42 -10.32
C ILE A 8 -0.86 0.11 -10.66
N ILE A 9 -0.41 -0.51 -11.72
CA ILE A 9 -1.00 -1.73 -12.23
C ILE A 9 -0.12 -2.92 -11.89
N VAL A 10 -0.70 -3.97 -11.34
CA VAL A 10 0.02 -5.19 -11.03
C VAL A 10 -0.71 -6.31 -11.74
N ASP A 11 0.00 -7.00 -12.59
CA ASP A 11 -0.56 -8.09 -13.39
C ASP A 11 -1.87 -7.73 -14.09
N GLY A 12 -1.89 -6.53 -14.66
CA GLY A 12 -3.06 -6.10 -15.44
C GLY A 12 -4.20 -5.52 -14.62
N GLU A 13 -4.06 -5.49 -13.30
CA GLU A 13 -5.11 -4.98 -12.45
C GLU A 13 -4.63 -3.72 -11.76
N ALA A 14 -5.46 -2.69 -11.68
CA ALA A 14 -5.07 -1.46 -11.01
C ALA A 14 -5.21 -1.66 -9.51
N TRP A 15 -4.10 -1.70 -8.81
CA TRP A 15 -4.11 -1.88 -7.37
C TRP A 15 -4.19 -0.56 -6.62
N LEU A 16 -3.81 0.53 -7.25
CA LEU A 16 -3.92 1.84 -6.65
C LEU A 16 -4.19 2.84 -7.75
N CYS A 17 -5.08 3.76 -7.53
CA CYS A 17 -5.31 4.80 -8.52
C CYS A 17 -5.94 6.02 -7.88
N THR A 18 -5.82 7.16 -8.55
CA THR A 18 -6.51 8.33 -8.12
C THR A 18 -7.99 8.12 -8.47
N ASN A 19 -8.87 8.57 -7.63
CA ASN A 19 -10.28 8.28 -7.77
C ASN A 19 -11.12 9.44 -7.23
N PRO A 20 -12.10 9.91 -7.99
CA PRO A 20 -12.94 11.01 -7.54
C PRO A 20 -13.68 10.68 -6.25
N GLU A 21 -13.91 9.40 -5.98
CA GLU A 21 -14.58 9.00 -4.77
C GLU A 21 -13.78 9.39 -3.54
N ALA A 22 -12.48 9.51 -3.65
CA ALA A 22 -11.65 9.92 -2.54
C ALA A 22 -12.09 11.30 -2.06
N TYR A 23 -12.44 12.18 -2.99
CA TYR A 23 -12.84 13.52 -2.65
C TYR A 23 -14.20 13.47 -1.95
N ALA A 24 -15.12 12.65 -2.40
CA ALA A 24 -16.42 12.52 -1.80
C ALA A 24 -16.30 11.97 -0.37
N LEU A 25 -15.40 11.01 -0.16
CA LEU A 25 -15.21 10.44 1.15
C LEU A 25 -14.58 11.47 2.09
N LYS A 26 -13.65 12.27 1.57
CA LYS A 26 -13.00 13.28 2.36
C LYS A 26 -14.03 14.31 2.78
N SER A 27 -14.94 14.67 1.88
CA SER A 27 -15.95 15.64 2.14
C SER A 27 -16.88 15.15 3.24
N ARG A 28 -17.22 13.88 3.26
CA ARG A 28 -18.07 13.34 4.27
C ARG A 28 -17.42 13.37 5.65
N LYS A 29 -16.11 13.37 5.72
CA LYS A 29 -15.40 13.44 6.99
C LYS A 29 -15.36 14.88 7.52
N GLY A 30 -15.74 15.85 6.70
CA GLY A 30 -15.83 17.24 7.10
C GLY A 30 -14.65 18.07 6.63
N PHE A 31 -14.90 19.23 6.11
CA PHE A 31 -13.86 20.10 5.60
C PHE A 31 -12.93 20.60 6.69
N SER A 32 -13.38 20.62 7.93
CA SER A 32 -12.54 21.12 9.00
C SER A 32 -11.65 19.99 9.55
N ASN A 33 -11.83 18.77 9.12
CA ASN A 33 -11.05 17.66 9.60
C ASN A 33 -9.72 17.65 8.86
N LYS A 34 -8.64 18.09 9.50
CA LYS A 34 -7.35 18.16 8.87
C LYS A 34 -6.78 16.82 8.51
N ASN A 35 -7.25 15.75 9.14
CA ASN A 35 -6.74 14.43 8.88
C ASN A 35 -7.58 13.63 7.89
N ALA A 36 -8.61 14.29 7.33
CA ALA A 36 -9.54 13.58 6.46
C ALA A 36 -8.88 12.86 5.30
N GLU A 37 -7.95 13.51 4.66
CA GLU A 37 -7.29 12.93 3.53
C GLU A 37 -6.49 11.70 3.92
N ASP A 38 -5.72 11.79 4.99
CA ASP A 38 -4.92 10.67 5.43
C ASP A 38 -5.82 9.52 5.86
N GLU A 39 -6.96 9.83 6.46
CA GLU A 39 -7.89 8.80 6.89
C GLU A 39 -8.49 8.09 5.70
N VAL A 40 -8.84 8.81 4.65
CA VAL A 40 -9.42 8.20 3.46
C VAL A 40 -8.40 7.26 2.82
N VAL A 41 -7.15 7.70 2.69
CA VAL A 41 -6.13 6.86 2.10
C VAL A 41 -5.95 5.61 2.95
N ARG A 42 -5.88 5.76 4.26
CA ARG A 42 -5.67 4.62 5.13
C ARG A 42 -6.81 3.61 5.03
N GLU A 43 -8.02 4.07 5.03
CA GLU A 43 -9.18 3.18 5.02
C GLU A 43 -9.47 2.53 3.69
N THR A 44 -9.25 3.23 2.60
CA THR A 44 -9.68 2.77 1.31
C THR A 44 -8.60 2.56 0.27
N GLY A 45 -7.44 3.14 0.46
CA GLY A 45 -6.40 3.11 -0.57
C GLY A 45 -6.66 4.05 -1.74
N LEU A 46 -7.70 4.89 -1.64
CA LEU A 46 -7.99 5.81 -2.73
C LEU A 46 -7.28 7.12 -2.49
N ILE A 47 -6.71 7.69 -3.51
CA ILE A 47 -5.97 8.95 -3.38
C ILE A 47 -6.52 10.01 -4.31
N GLY A 48 -6.36 11.22 -3.87
CA GLY A 48 -6.63 12.38 -4.68
C GLY A 48 -8.07 12.70 -4.94
N GLY A 49 -8.29 13.71 -5.65
CA GLY A 49 -9.60 14.13 -6.05
C GLY A 49 -9.99 13.67 -7.42
N GLY A 50 -9.08 13.01 -8.06
CA GLY A 50 -9.38 12.48 -9.36
C GLY A 50 -9.23 13.38 -10.54
N TRP A 51 -8.86 14.61 -10.32
CA TRP A 51 -8.76 15.53 -11.43
C TRP A 51 -7.42 15.46 -12.16
N TRP A 52 -6.34 15.33 -11.43
CA TRP A 52 -5.04 15.36 -12.05
C TRP A 52 -4.07 14.40 -11.41
N TRP A 53 -3.09 13.99 -12.15
CA TRP A 53 -2.01 13.19 -11.63
C TRP A 53 -1.27 14.00 -10.54
N THR A 54 -1.48 15.32 -10.51
CA THR A 54 -0.83 16.16 -9.51
C THR A 54 -1.27 15.78 -8.10
N GLU A 55 -2.39 15.09 -7.97
CA GLU A 55 -2.82 14.67 -6.65
C GLU A 55 -1.83 13.64 -6.11
N ALA A 56 -1.21 12.87 -6.97
CA ALA A 56 -0.23 11.92 -6.54
C ALA A 56 1.10 12.60 -6.27
N THR A 57 1.43 13.62 -7.07
CA THR A 57 2.74 14.27 -6.93
C THR A 57 2.89 15.00 -5.61
N LYS A 58 1.80 15.41 -4.97
CA LYS A 58 1.93 16.12 -3.72
C LYS A 58 2.43 15.16 -2.63
N TYR A 59 2.37 13.85 -2.86
CA TYR A 59 2.88 12.90 -1.93
C TYR A 59 4.28 12.46 -2.38
N ILE A 60 4.49 12.39 -3.68
CA ILE A 60 5.75 11.95 -4.23
C ILE A 60 6.87 12.94 -3.95
N HIS A 61 6.56 14.24 -4.04
CA HIS A 61 7.57 15.26 -3.82
C HIS A 61 8.19 15.19 -2.41
N PRO A 62 7.41 15.16 -1.33
CA PRO A 62 8.00 15.07 0.00
C PRO A 62 8.72 13.74 0.17
N TYR A 63 8.22 12.68 -0.44
CA TYR A 63 8.85 11.38 -0.33
C TYR A 63 10.25 11.43 -0.93
N LEU A 64 10.41 12.04 -2.06
CA LEU A 64 11.70 12.10 -2.74
C LEU A 64 12.66 13.12 -2.15
N ASN A 65 12.17 14.20 -1.66
CA ASN A 65 13.00 15.34 -1.28
C ASN A 65 13.08 15.70 0.18
N GLU A 66 12.14 15.28 0.96
CA GLU A 66 12.06 15.72 2.34
C GLU A 66 12.13 14.65 3.41
N LEU A 67 11.80 13.43 3.08
CA LEU A 67 11.69 12.38 4.07
C LEU A 67 12.80 11.35 3.97
N SER A 68 13.25 10.85 5.09
CA SER A 68 14.17 9.72 5.08
C SER A 68 13.30 8.48 4.85
N ILE A 69 13.92 7.37 4.49
CA ILE A 69 13.19 6.16 4.22
C ILE A 69 12.50 5.67 5.50
N ASN A 70 13.12 5.88 6.66
CA ASN A 70 12.52 5.44 7.89
C ASN A 70 11.30 6.33 8.24
N GLU A 71 11.37 7.61 7.96
CA GLU A 71 10.27 8.51 8.20
C GLU A 71 9.12 8.14 7.29
N ALA A 72 9.41 7.78 6.05
CA ALA A 72 8.38 7.44 5.11
C ALA A 72 7.68 6.13 5.50
N LEU A 73 8.42 5.17 6.03
CA LEU A 73 7.82 3.89 6.43
C LEU A 73 6.82 4.03 7.57
N THR A 74 6.93 5.08 8.37
CA THR A 74 6.04 5.27 9.51
C THR A 74 5.18 6.53 9.38
N HIS A 75 5.12 7.08 8.18
CA HIS A 75 4.39 8.31 7.94
C HIS A 75 2.90 8.11 8.15
N ASP A 76 2.19 9.13 8.53
CA ASP A 76 0.75 9.05 8.72
C ASP A 76 0.00 8.83 7.41
N ASN A 77 0.55 9.26 6.31
CA ASN A 77 -0.11 9.07 5.01
C ASN A 77 0.28 7.72 4.42
N TYR A 78 -0.68 6.87 4.18
CA TYR A 78 -0.41 5.53 3.67
C TYR A 78 0.08 5.45 2.22
N PHE A 79 -0.13 6.50 1.44
CA PHE A 79 0.42 6.47 0.08
C PHE A 79 1.93 6.66 0.19
N ILE A 80 2.40 7.53 1.12
CA ILE A 80 3.82 7.73 1.34
C ILE A 80 4.42 6.44 1.89
N ARG A 81 3.72 5.74 2.79
CA ARG A 81 4.21 4.48 3.30
C ARG A 81 4.33 3.47 2.16
N LEU A 82 3.38 3.49 1.21
CA LEU A 82 3.40 2.58 0.10
C LEU A 82 4.62 2.83 -0.77
N LEU A 83 4.96 4.09 -1.02
CA LEU A 83 6.13 4.40 -1.82
C LEU A 83 7.37 3.81 -1.13
N ALA A 84 7.43 3.87 0.19
CA ALA A 84 8.54 3.33 0.92
C ALA A 84 8.57 1.80 0.83
N VAL A 85 7.44 1.14 0.94
CA VAL A 85 7.38 -0.31 0.85
C VAL A 85 7.90 -0.77 -0.52
N LEU A 86 7.62 0.01 -1.57
CA LEU A 86 8.04 -0.36 -2.91
C LEU A 86 9.47 0.08 -3.23
N ASP A 87 10.10 0.84 -2.35
CA ASP A 87 11.42 1.39 -2.60
C ASP A 87 12.49 0.31 -2.50
N SER A 88 13.39 0.27 -3.47
CA SER A 88 14.42 -0.74 -3.51
C SER A 88 15.39 -0.66 -2.32
N ARG A 89 15.42 0.47 -1.64
CA ARG A 89 16.31 0.62 -0.48
C ARG A 89 15.80 -0.17 0.73
N ILE A 90 14.53 -0.61 0.71
CA ILE A 90 13.98 -1.39 1.79
C ILE A 90 14.35 -2.84 1.53
N GLY A 91 15.06 -3.44 2.44
CA GLY A 91 15.43 -4.84 2.32
C GLY A 91 14.72 -5.69 3.34
N LYS A 92 15.11 -6.95 3.42
CA LYS A 92 14.47 -7.91 4.29
C LYS A 92 14.43 -7.45 5.75
N ARG A 93 15.45 -6.79 6.21
CA ARG A 93 15.51 -6.34 7.58
C ARG A 93 14.35 -5.39 7.94
N ARG A 94 14.00 -4.50 7.02
CA ARG A 94 12.93 -3.57 7.28
C ARG A 94 11.56 -4.16 6.92
N LEU A 95 11.54 -5.14 6.04
CA LEU A 95 10.29 -5.75 5.64
C LEU A 95 9.77 -6.74 6.69
N ARG A 96 10.65 -7.41 7.42
CA ARG A 96 10.20 -8.37 8.42
C ARG A 96 9.25 -7.78 9.46
N PRO A 97 9.57 -6.64 10.06
CA PRO A 97 8.64 -6.08 11.04
C PRO A 97 7.29 -5.73 10.42
N LEU A 98 7.29 -5.34 9.13
CA LEU A 98 6.04 -5.00 8.48
C LEU A 98 5.22 -6.29 8.31
N LEU A 99 5.88 -7.37 7.97
CA LEU A 99 5.20 -8.64 7.78
C LEU A 99 4.70 -9.16 9.11
N ASP A 100 5.49 -9.02 10.18
CA ASP A 100 5.11 -9.49 11.48
C ASP A 100 3.88 -8.76 12.03
N ASN A 101 3.69 -7.51 11.65
CA ASN A 101 2.58 -6.72 12.12
C ASN A 101 1.52 -6.49 11.04
N ILE A 102 1.52 -7.32 10.03
CA ILE A 102 0.66 -7.13 8.87
C ILE A 102 -0.82 -7.09 9.22
N ASP A 103 -1.23 -7.80 10.25
CA ASP A 103 -2.62 -7.84 10.61
C ASP A 103 -3.14 -6.50 11.15
N ASN A 104 -2.25 -5.60 11.51
CA ASN A 104 -2.65 -4.30 12.00
C ASN A 104 -2.82 -3.31 10.85
N GLU A 105 -2.52 -3.72 9.64
CA GLU A 105 -2.62 -2.82 8.50
C GLU A 105 -3.94 -3.00 7.74
N PRO A 106 -4.40 -1.97 7.05
CA PRO A 106 -5.63 -2.10 6.27
C PRO A 106 -5.46 -3.16 5.22
N GLU A 107 -6.52 -3.85 4.89
CA GLU A 107 -6.47 -4.91 3.92
C GLU A 107 -5.86 -4.54 2.59
N TRP A 108 -6.19 -3.39 2.04
CA TRP A 108 -5.63 -2.99 0.77
C TRP A 108 -4.10 -2.83 0.84
N PHE A 109 -3.59 -2.43 2.02
CA PHE A 109 -2.15 -2.20 2.17
C PHE A 109 -1.44 -3.54 2.37
N ARG A 110 -2.10 -4.52 2.95
CA ARG A 110 -1.50 -5.82 3.17
C ARG A 110 -1.07 -6.48 1.86
N LYS A 111 -1.83 -6.29 0.78
CA LYS A 111 -1.50 -6.86 -0.50
C LYS A 111 -0.15 -6.37 -0.95
N TRP A 112 0.13 -5.08 -0.74
CA TRP A 112 1.38 -4.49 -1.18
C TRP A 112 2.56 -5.02 -0.35
N ILE A 113 2.35 -5.18 0.96
CA ILE A 113 3.40 -5.71 1.82
C ILE A 113 3.69 -7.14 1.38
N ARG A 114 2.68 -7.93 1.09
CA ARG A 114 2.89 -9.30 0.68
C ARG A 114 3.62 -9.37 -0.66
N LEU A 115 3.21 -8.54 -1.60
CA LEU A 115 3.84 -8.51 -2.91
C LEU A 115 5.33 -8.23 -2.75
N ARG A 116 5.67 -7.22 -1.94
CA ARG A 116 7.06 -6.86 -1.78
C ARG A 116 7.84 -7.94 -1.04
N CYS A 117 7.25 -8.53 -0.02
CA CYS A 117 7.91 -9.57 0.72
C CYS A 117 8.12 -10.82 -0.14
N GLU A 118 7.19 -11.11 -0.99
CA GLU A 118 7.29 -12.23 -1.87
C GLU A 118 8.42 -11.98 -2.85
N ALA A 119 8.53 -10.79 -3.37
CA ALA A 119 9.60 -10.44 -4.31
C ALA A 119 10.97 -10.60 -3.64
N GLU A 120 11.02 -10.44 -2.31
CA GLU A 120 12.28 -10.56 -1.60
C GLU A 120 12.47 -11.97 -1.02
N GLY A 121 11.57 -12.86 -1.31
CA GLY A 121 11.66 -14.23 -0.83
C GLY A 121 11.24 -14.46 0.61
N LEU A 122 10.56 -13.52 1.21
CA LEU A 122 10.14 -13.66 2.59
C LEU A 122 8.81 -14.33 2.77
N CYS A 123 7.87 -13.99 1.95
CA CYS A 123 6.55 -14.55 2.08
C CYS A 123 6.30 -15.88 1.47
N GLY A 124 7.00 -16.16 0.41
CA GLY A 124 6.79 -17.40 -0.29
C GLY A 124 6.79 -18.61 0.62
N LYS A 125 7.71 -18.62 1.54
CA LYS A 125 7.79 -19.69 2.42
C LYS A 125 6.63 -19.76 3.32
N VAL A 126 6.25 -18.72 3.89
CA VAL A 126 5.15 -18.69 4.82
C VAL A 126 3.92 -19.19 4.16
N GLU A 127 3.65 -18.71 3.02
CA GLU A 127 2.51 -19.15 2.31
C GLU A 127 2.55 -20.58 2.00
N ASN A 128 3.60 -21.09 1.52
CA ASN A 128 3.67 -22.47 1.15
C ASN A 128 3.45 -23.28 2.38
N VAL A 129 3.94 -22.87 3.48
CA VAL A 129 3.75 -23.62 4.65
C VAL A 129 2.30 -23.81 4.94
N SER A 130 1.58 -22.79 4.98
CA SER A 130 0.20 -22.94 5.30
C SER A 130 -0.56 -23.68 4.25
N VAL A 131 -0.28 -23.46 3.05
CA VAL A 131 -1.03 -24.13 2.03
C VAL A 131 -0.58 -25.53 1.94
N GLU A 132 0.62 -25.73 1.85
CA GLU A 132 1.15 -27.01 1.74
C GLU A 132 0.71 -27.88 2.78
N GLN A 133 0.69 -27.48 3.96
CA GLN A 133 0.31 -28.31 4.88
C GLN A 133 -0.93 -28.86 4.59
N ILE A 134 -1.73 -28.19 4.05
CA ILE A 134 -2.99 -28.70 3.73
C ILE A 134 -2.83 -29.71 2.70
N GLU A 135 -2.16 -29.46 1.72
CA GLU A 135 -2.03 -30.38 0.66
C GLU A 135 -1.22 -31.46 1.02
N GLU A 136 -0.22 -31.25 1.57
CA GLU A 136 0.62 -32.21 1.93
C GLU A 136 0.03 -33.12 2.81
N SER A 137 -0.55 -32.67 3.78
CA SER A 137 -1.13 -33.55 4.64
C SER A 137 -1.93 -34.45 3.91
N LYS A 138 -2.44 -34.11 2.88
CA LYS A 138 -3.23 -34.99 2.21
C LYS A 138 -2.44 -35.72 1.27
N ILE A 139 -1.37 -35.30 0.93
CA ILE A 139 -0.63 -35.95 -0.01
C ILE A 139 0.09 -36.98 0.55
N GLU A 140 0.58 -36.72 1.52
CA GLU A 140 1.38 -37.64 2.04
C GLU A 140 0.73 -38.51 2.66
N ASN A 141 -0.08 -38.29 2.79
CA ASN A 141 -0.63 -39.14 3.37
C ASN A 141 -1.21 -39.54 2.36
N GLN A 142 -0.74 -39.21 1.48
CA GLN A 142 -1.13 -39.55 0.52
C GLN A 142 -0.81 -40.51 0.36
#